data_092764b00f21269b80c466eb0c5b6236
#
_entry.id   092764b00f21269b80c466eb0c5b6236
#
_cell.length_a   1.000
_cell.length_b   1.000
_cell.length_c   1.000
_cell.angle_alpha   90.00
_cell.angle_beta   90.00
_cell.angle_gamma   90.00
#
_symmetry.space_group_name_H-M   'P 1'
#
loop_
_entity.id
_entity.type
_entity.pdbx_description
1 polymer ?
#
loop_
_entity_poly.entity_id
_entity_poly.type
_entity_poly.pdbx_seq_one_letter_code
_entity_poly.pdbx_strand_id
1 'polypeptide(L)'
;HISMKAYNEETDTMLCESVLSKEEYFRKKKTMGADIASANYQQEPIDLKGRLYQKFSTYETRSNYIKIWNYTDTADTGADNLCSIVFGETEDHKAEVLDVLFTKEPMEKTETAHAEQIKNNQVNHVRIESNSGGRGFSRNSERIVKERGYRGAYYEPFHQSANKQSRILSNSALVENNVYFPSDWKIRWPEFYEAMTTYQREGKNKHDDAPDAVTGIVETLANDNQVRFIQY
;
A
#
# COMPACT_ATOMS: atom_id res chain seq x y z
N HIS A 1 -14.05 30.65 -9.94
CA HIS A 1 -13.30 29.65 -10.70
C HIS A 1 -14.14 28.39 -10.76
N ILE A 2 -14.53 27.92 -11.94
CA ILE A 2 -15.24 26.67 -12.12
C ILE A 2 -14.21 25.66 -12.62
N SER A 3 -13.90 24.65 -11.82
CA SER A 3 -13.07 23.52 -12.20
C SER A 3 -13.98 22.36 -12.57
N MET A 4 -13.80 21.78 -13.74
CA MET A 4 -14.59 20.64 -14.24
C MET A 4 -13.64 19.48 -14.52
N LYS A 5 -13.73 18.45 -13.71
CA LYS A 5 -12.95 17.22 -13.86
C LYS A 5 -13.45 16.44 -15.09
N ALA A 6 -12.53 15.91 -15.89
CA ALA A 6 -12.88 15.08 -17.04
C ALA A 6 -13.52 13.73 -16.64
N TYR A 7 -13.14 13.19 -15.48
CA TYR A 7 -13.67 11.96 -14.92
C TYR A 7 -14.08 12.16 -13.46
N ASN A 8 -15.29 11.72 -13.12
CA ASN A 8 -15.82 11.70 -11.76
C ASN A 8 -15.71 10.27 -11.20
N GLU A 9 -14.85 10.09 -10.22
CA GLU A 9 -14.60 8.79 -9.59
C GLU A 9 -15.75 8.30 -8.70
N GLU A 10 -16.54 9.22 -8.11
CA GLU A 10 -17.67 8.86 -7.24
C GLU A 10 -18.84 8.29 -8.03
N THR A 11 -19.09 8.86 -9.21
CA THR A 11 -20.18 8.43 -10.09
C THR A 11 -19.73 7.51 -11.22
N ASP A 12 -18.42 7.28 -11.34
CA ASP A 12 -17.79 6.50 -12.40
C ASP A 12 -18.13 6.99 -13.82
N THR A 13 -18.25 8.31 -14.01
CA THR A 13 -18.69 8.93 -15.26
C THR A 13 -17.69 9.92 -15.85
N MET A 14 -17.65 9.99 -17.18
CA MET A 14 -16.90 11.01 -17.91
C MET A 14 -17.72 12.29 -18.02
N LEU A 15 -17.06 13.46 -17.98
CA LEU A 15 -17.67 14.75 -18.24
C LEU A 15 -18.26 14.82 -19.66
N CYS A 16 -17.55 14.30 -20.64
CA CYS A 16 -17.97 14.25 -22.03
C CYS A 16 -17.34 13.04 -22.74
N GLU A 17 -18.06 11.92 -22.76
CA GLU A 17 -17.56 10.66 -23.28
C GLU A 17 -17.35 10.67 -24.81
N SER A 18 -18.08 11.53 -25.54
CA SER A 18 -17.91 11.70 -26.98
C SER A 18 -16.60 12.44 -27.35
N VAL A 19 -15.99 13.17 -26.41
CA VAL A 19 -14.71 13.89 -26.61
C VAL A 19 -13.54 13.07 -26.09
N LEU A 20 -13.73 12.39 -24.96
CA LEU A 20 -12.74 11.53 -24.33
C LEU A 20 -13.45 10.36 -23.69
N SER A 21 -13.28 9.16 -24.28
CA SER A 21 -13.86 7.95 -23.71
C SER A 21 -13.14 7.56 -22.42
N LYS A 22 -13.83 6.79 -21.57
CA LYS A 22 -13.27 6.29 -20.31
C LYS A 22 -12.01 5.45 -20.55
N GLU A 23 -12.03 4.56 -21.53
CA GLU A 23 -10.88 3.72 -21.90
C GLU A 23 -9.68 4.58 -22.33
N GLU A 24 -9.94 5.60 -23.15
CA GLU A 24 -8.88 6.49 -23.62
C GLU A 24 -8.32 7.36 -22.51
N TYR A 25 -9.16 7.82 -21.58
CA TYR A 25 -8.71 8.54 -20.38
C TYR A 25 -7.75 7.69 -19.57
N PHE A 26 -8.12 6.44 -19.22
CA PHE A 26 -7.26 5.55 -18.44
C PHE A 26 -5.98 5.14 -19.18
N ARG A 27 -6.07 4.94 -20.49
CA ARG A 27 -4.89 4.70 -21.33
C ARG A 27 -3.93 5.88 -21.28
N LYS A 28 -4.43 7.10 -21.44
CA LYS A 28 -3.63 8.34 -21.37
C LYS A 28 -3.05 8.54 -19.97
N LYS A 29 -3.83 8.34 -18.92
CA LYS A 29 -3.37 8.39 -17.53
C LYS A 29 -2.18 7.45 -17.29
N LYS A 30 -2.25 6.23 -17.83
CA LYS A 30 -1.16 5.24 -17.73
C LYS A 30 0.11 5.64 -18.49
N THR A 31 -0.01 6.30 -19.64
CA THR A 31 1.14 6.67 -20.48
C THR A 31 1.84 7.95 -20.03
N MET A 32 1.09 8.98 -19.60
CA MET A 32 1.68 10.29 -19.26
C MET A 32 2.04 10.45 -17.78
N GLY A 33 1.56 9.55 -16.92
CA GLY A 33 1.73 9.64 -15.46
C GLY A 33 0.61 10.40 -14.76
N ALA A 34 0.47 10.12 -13.45
CA ALA A 34 -0.64 10.61 -12.65
C ALA A 34 -0.66 12.13 -12.48
N ASP A 35 0.50 12.75 -12.31
CA ASP A 35 0.68 14.18 -12.13
C ASP A 35 0.26 14.99 -13.37
N ILE A 36 0.71 14.57 -14.55
CA ILE A 36 0.35 15.22 -15.82
C ILE A 36 -1.14 14.99 -16.12
N ALA A 37 -1.65 13.78 -15.87
CA ALA A 37 -3.07 13.47 -16.07
C ALA A 37 -3.96 14.25 -15.11
N SER A 38 -3.57 14.41 -13.83
CA SER A 38 -4.29 15.21 -12.85
C SER A 38 -4.34 16.69 -13.24
N ALA A 39 -3.22 17.26 -13.67
CA ALA A 39 -3.18 18.65 -14.13
C ALA A 39 -4.05 18.87 -15.38
N ASN A 40 -3.94 17.99 -16.39
CA ASN A 40 -4.55 18.20 -17.69
C ASN A 40 -6.03 17.82 -17.75
N TYR A 41 -6.42 16.73 -17.05
CA TYR A 41 -7.78 16.18 -17.16
C TYR A 41 -8.62 16.40 -15.91
N GLN A 42 -8.01 16.44 -14.73
CA GLN A 42 -8.75 16.67 -13.49
C GLN A 42 -8.68 18.13 -13.02
N GLN A 43 -7.88 18.95 -13.70
CA GLN A 43 -7.63 20.35 -13.33
C GLN A 43 -7.12 20.51 -11.88
N GLU A 44 -6.42 19.50 -11.41
CA GLU A 44 -5.79 19.43 -10.09
C GLU A 44 -4.28 19.26 -10.29
N PRO A 45 -3.51 20.35 -10.49
CA PRO A 45 -2.07 20.25 -10.60
C PRO A 45 -1.48 19.76 -9.28
N ILE A 46 -0.75 18.66 -9.33
CA ILE A 46 -0.03 18.14 -8.18
C ILE A 46 1.26 18.95 -8.04
N ASP A 47 1.44 19.60 -6.88
CA ASP A 47 2.70 20.24 -6.59
C ASP A 47 3.80 19.20 -6.33
N LEU A 48 4.66 19.00 -7.32
CA LEU A 48 5.77 18.06 -7.22
C LEU A 48 6.75 18.42 -6.08
N LYS A 49 6.83 19.70 -5.72
CA LYS A 49 7.68 20.16 -4.61
C LYS A 49 7.06 19.86 -3.25
N GLY A 50 5.73 19.76 -3.20
CA GLY A 50 4.99 19.42 -1.99
C GLY A 50 4.89 17.93 -1.70
N ARG A 51 5.37 17.05 -2.57
CA ARG A 51 5.35 15.60 -2.34
C ARG A 51 6.10 15.22 -1.07
N LEU A 52 5.53 14.29 -0.31
CA LEU A 52 6.16 13.81 0.90
C LEU A 52 7.42 13.01 0.56
N TYR A 53 7.31 12.06 -0.37
CA TYR A 53 8.42 11.21 -0.79
C TYR A 53 9.09 11.80 -2.02
N GLN A 54 10.39 12.09 -1.91
CA GLN A 54 11.19 12.66 -3.00
C GLN A 54 11.82 11.57 -3.87
N LYS A 55 12.05 10.39 -3.30
CA LYS A 55 12.67 9.25 -3.98
C LYS A 55 12.08 7.94 -3.47
N PHE A 56 12.15 6.92 -4.30
CA PHE A 56 11.88 5.53 -3.94
C PHE A 56 13.07 4.67 -4.37
N SER A 57 13.66 3.96 -3.43
CA SER A 57 14.72 3.00 -3.72
C SER A 57 14.14 1.77 -4.42
N THR A 58 14.86 1.23 -5.40
CA THR A 58 14.40 0.06 -6.16
C THR A 58 15.45 -1.03 -6.19
N TYR A 59 15.01 -2.27 -6.45
CA TYR A 59 15.86 -3.43 -6.68
C TYR A 59 15.47 -4.16 -7.98
N GLU A 60 16.44 -4.79 -8.63
CA GLU A 60 16.26 -5.61 -9.84
C GLU A 60 16.17 -7.10 -9.50
N THR A 61 17.00 -7.54 -8.56
CA THR A 61 17.09 -8.92 -8.13
C THR A 61 16.82 -9.01 -6.64
N ARG A 62 16.00 -9.98 -6.24
CA ARG A 62 15.66 -10.22 -4.82
C ARG A 62 16.90 -10.64 -4.04
N SER A 63 17.03 -10.09 -2.83
CA SER A 63 18.04 -10.48 -1.85
C SER A 63 17.68 -11.82 -1.18
N ASN A 64 18.57 -12.32 -0.33
CA ASN A 64 18.22 -13.33 0.66
C ASN A 64 17.51 -12.65 1.83
N TYR A 65 16.44 -13.28 2.32
CA TYR A 65 15.64 -12.72 3.41
C TYR A 65 15.80 -13.54 4.67
N ILE A 66 16.00 -12.85 5.80
CA ILE A 66 15.99 -13.48 7.13
C ILE A 66 14.57 -13.81 7.58
N LYS A 67 13.58 -13.05 7.09
CA LYS A 67 12.15 -13.25 7.36
C LYS A 67 11.30 -12.63 6.25
N ILE A 68 10.19 -13.25 5.94
CA ILE A 68 9.16 -12.69 5.05
C ILE A 68 7.97 -12.27 5.89
N TRP A 69 7.66 -10.98 5.83
CA TRP A 69 6.61 -10.32 6.58
C TRP A 69 5.42 -9.99 5.69
N ASN A 70 4.29 -9.83 6.33
CA ASN A 70 3.16 -9.10 5.77
C ASN A 70 2.72 -8.01 6.75
N TYR A 71 2.40 -6.84 6.21
CA TYR A 71 1.71 -5.78 6.94
C TYR A 71 0.41 -5.44 6.21
N THR A 72 -0.71 -5.40 6.93
CA THR A 72 -2.03 -5.13 6.35
C THR A 72 -2.77 -4.08 7.16
N ASP A 73 -3.11 -2.97 6.49
CA ASP A 73 -4.14 -2.02 6.90
C ASP A 73 -5.46 -2.45 6.27
N THR A 74 -6.45 -2.79 7.11
CA THR A 74 -7.75 -3.31 6.65
C THR A 74 -8.74 -2.19 6.45
N ALA A 75 -9.45 -2.20 5.31
CA ALA A 75 -10.66 -1.41 5.11
C ALA A 75 -11.89 -2.30 5.33
N ASP A 76 -12.84 -1.83 6.13
CA ASP A 76 -14.07 -2.59 6.42
C ASP A 76 -15.18 -2.26 5.43
N THR A 77 -15.54 -1.00 5.31
CA THR A 77 -16.55 -0.50 4.36
C THR A 77 -16.29 0.97 4.03
N GLY A 78 -16.45 1.38 2.77
CA GLY A 78 -16.39 2.79 2.40
C GLY A 78 -15.41 3.12 1.27
N ALA A 79 -14.81 4.30 1.35
CA ALA A 79 -13.93 4.86 0.32
C ALA A 79 -12.46 4.38 0.44
N ASP A 80 -12.09 3.75 1.55
CA ASP A 80 -10.73 3.37 1.86
C ASP A 80 -10.34 2.06 1.16
N ASN A 81 -9.05 1.92 0.85
CA ASN A 81 -8.51 0.70 0.26
C ASN A 81 -7.97 -0.22 1.35
N LEU A 82 -8.21 -1.52 1.21
CA LEU A 82 -7.34 -2.50 1.86
C LEU A 82 -5.95 -2.39 1.24
N CYS A 83 -4.95 -2.24 2.09
CA CYS A 83 -3.55 -2.26 1.67
C CYS A 83 -2.79 -3.35 2.41
N SER A 84 -2.45 -4.42 1.70
CA SER A 84 -1.66 -5.53 2.24
C SER A 84 -0.35 -5.65 1.47
N ILE A 85 0.77 -5.56 2.19
CA ILE A 85 2.11 -5.55 1.61
C ILE A 85 2.90 -6.74 2.16
N VAL A 86 3.42 -7.57 1.27
CA VAL A 86 4.42 -8.59 1.60
C VAL A 86 5.80 -8.03 1.32
N PHE A 87 6.71 -8.17 2.28
CA PHE A 87 8.09 -7.73 2.16
C PHE A 87 9.07 -8.71 2.80
N GLY A 88 10.26 -8.81 2.21
CA GLY A 88 11.38 -9.55 2.75
C GLY A 88 12.28 -8.64 3.57
N GLU A 89 12.62 -9.07 4.77
CA GLU A 89 13.63 -8.41 5.62
C GLU A 89 15.02 -8.92 5.21
N THR A 90 15.88 -8.01 4.76
CA THR A 90 17.25 -8.31 4.38
C THR A 90 18.19 -8.39 5.59
N GLU A 91 19.42 -8.88 5.41
CA GLU A 91 20.42 -9.00 6.48
C GLU A 91 20.81 -7.63 7.11
N ASP A 92 20.73 -6.55 6.34
CA ASP A 92 20.95 -5.17 6.80
C ASP A 92 19.67 -4.49 7.32
N HIS A 93 18.63 -5.30 7.64
CA HIS A 93 17.35 -4.87 8.20
C HIS A 93 16.59 -3.84 7.37
N LYS A 94 16.65 -3.96 6.05
CA LYS A 94 15.82 -3.23 5.11
C LYS A 94 14.68 -4.10 4.62
N ALA A 95 13.69 -3.47 4.01
CA ALA A 95 12.54 -4.15 3.43
C ALA A 95 12.62 -4.12 1.90
N GLU A 96 12.51 -5.28 1.26
CA GLU A 96 12.21 -5.39 -0.16
C GLU A 96 10.73 -5.79 -0.33
N VAL A 97 9.94 -4.92 -0.97
CA VAL A 97 8.52 -5.18 -1.24
C VAL A 97 8.39 -6.26 -2.31
N LEU A 98 7.74 -7.35 -1.98
CA LEU A 98 7.62 -8.54 -2.84
C LEU A 98 6.29 -8.62 -3.55
N ASP A 99 5.21 -8.21 -2.85
CA ASP A 99 3.85 -8.26 -3.36
C ASP A 99 2.95 -7.25 -2.66
N VAL A 100 1.99 -6.68 -3.41
CA VAL A 100 1.03 -5.69 -2.90
C VAL A 100 -0.38 -6.06 -3.34
N LEU A 101 -1.29 -6.16 -2.38
CA LEU A 101 -2.74 -6.20 -2.60
C LEU A 101 -3.31 -4.85 -2.18
N PHE A 102 -3.70 -4.04 -3.16
CA PHE A 102 -4.26 -2.71 -2.96
C PHE A 102 -5.60 -2.63 -3.69
N THR A 103 -6.72 -2.60 -2.94
CA THR A 103 -8.04 -2.77 -3.55
C THR A 103 -9.16 -2.23 -2.66
N LYS A 104 -10.28 -1.85 -3.31
CA LYS A 104 -11.58 -1.49 -2.68
C LYS A 104 -12.59 -2.64 -2.69
N GLU A 105 -12.17 -3.83 -3.07
CA GLU A 105 -13.06 -4.98 -3.05
C GLU A 105 -13.55 -5.29 -1.62
N PRO A 106 -14.78 -5.80 -1.47
CA PRO A 106 -15.34 -6.09 -0.16
C PRO A 106 -14.57 -7.19 0.59
N MET A 107 -14.72 -7.18 1.92
CA MET A 107 -13.96 -8.02 2.85
C MET A 107 -14.03 -9.52 2.50
N GLU A 108 -15.16 -10.01 2.05
CA GLU A 108 -15.36 -11.42 1.67
C GLU A 108 -14.45 -11.87 0.52
N LYS A 109 -14.10 -10.94 -0.38
CA LYS A 109 -13.14 -11.20 -1.46
C LYS A 109 -11.71 -10.99 -1.00
N THR A 110 -11.47 -9.93 -0.23
CA THR A 110 -10.13 -9.57 0.20
C THR A 110 -9.53 -10.53 1.21
N GLU A 111 -10.33 -11.17 2.08
CA GLU A 111 -9.88 -12.25 2.98
C GLU A 111 -9.27 -13.42 2.20
N THR A 112 -9.93 -13.80 1.10
CA THR A 112 -9.44 -14.88 0.23
C THR A 112 -8.18 -14.47 -0.53
N ALA A 113 -8.17 -13.27 -1.11
CA ALA A 113 -7.02 -12.74 -1.86
C ALA A 113 -5.79 -12.56 -0.94
N HIS A 114 -6.00 -12.05 0.28
CA HIS A 114 -4.95 -11.94 1.29
C HIS A 114 -4.39 -13.31 1.69
N ALA A 115 -5.26 -14.30 1.90
CA ALA A 115 -4.83 -15.65 2.22
C ALA A 115 -3.99 -16.30 1.09
N GLU A 116 -4.33 -16.03 -0.17
CA GLU A 116 -3.52 -16.43 -1.32
C GLU A 116 -2.18 -15.73 -1.36
N GLN A 117 -2.16 -14.41 -1.11
CA GLN A 117 -0.94 -13.62 -1.02
C GLN A 117 0.01 -14.19 0.03
N ILE A 118 -0.47 -14.48 1.25
CA ILE A 118 0.32 -15.06 2.34
C ILE A 118 0.92 -16.41 1.95
N LYS A 119 0.10 -17.31 1.40
CA LYS A 119 0.54 -18.64 0.98
C LYS A 119 1.56 -18.58 -0.16
N ASN A 120 1.26 -17.81 -1.21
CA ASN A 120 2.07 -17.78 -2.43
C ASN A 120 3.47 -17.17 -2.17
N ASN A 121 3.56 -16.23 -1.24
CA ASN A 121 4.82 -15.61 -0.83
C ASN A 121 5.48 -16.32 0.37
N GLN A 122 4.89 -17.39 0.89
CA GLN A 122 5.40 -18.15 2.05
C GLN A 122 5.74 -17.25 3.25
N VAL A 123 4.83 -16.35 3.56
CA VAL A 123 5.00 -15.36 4.63
C VAL A 123 5.16 -16.03 5.98
N ASN A 124 6.17 -15.62 6.75
CA ASN A 124 6.44 -16.15 8.09
C ASN A 124 5.63 -15.42 9.18
N HIS A 125 5.46 -14.11 9.04
CA HIS A 125 4.83 -13.27 10.06
C HIS A 125 3.85 -12.28 9.43
N VAL A 126 2.60 -12.31 9.88
CA VAL A 126 1.49 -11.52 9.35
C VAL A 126 1.03 -10.56 10.43
N ARG A 127 1.22 -9.26 10.21
CA ARG A 127 0.76 -8.18 11.08
C ARG A 127 -0.45 -7.49 10.45
N ILE A 128 -1.56 -7.48 11.17
CA ILE A 128 -2.82 -6.93 10.68
C ILE A 128 -3.34 -5.89 11.67
N GLU A 129 -3.62 -4.69 11.20
CA GLU A 129 -4.31 -3.69 12.00
C GLU A 129 -5.70 -4.19 12.38
N SER A 130 -5.95 -4.26 13.69
CA SER A 130 -7.19 -4.84 14.24
C SER A 130 -8.29 -3.81 14.46
N ASN A 131 -8.09 -2.59 14.01
CA ASN A 131 -9.08 -1.52 14.00
C ASN A 131 -10.23 -1.89 13.04
N SER A 132 -11.44 -1.42 13.29
CA SER A 132 -12.55 -1.48 12.32
C SER A 132 -12.75 -2.85 11.64
N GLY A 133 -12.91 -3.93 12.40
CA GLY A 133 -13.17 -5.27 11.81
C GLY A 133 -11.93 -6.13 11.54
N GLY A 134 -10.71 -5.59 11.59
CA GLY A 134 -9.47 -6.29 11.27
C GLY A 134 -9.19 -7.56 12.06
N ARG A 135 -9.75 -7.72 13.27
CA ARG A 135 -9.67 -9.00 14.03
C ARG A 135 -10.49 -10.12 13.37
N GLY A 136 -11.62 -9.80 12.77
CA GLY A 136 -12.43 -10.74 12.00
C GLY A 136 -11.69 -11.18 10.75
N PHE A 137 -11.22 -10.22 9.99
CA PHE A 137 -10.39 -10.41 8.81
C PHE A 137 -9.16 -11.30 9.09
N SER A 138 -8.40 -11.00 10.14
CA SER A 138 -7.22 -11.78 10.54
C SER A 138 -7.57 -13.25 10.77
N ARG A 139 -8.64 -13.54 11.55
CA ARG A 139 -9.07 -14.92 11.85
C ARG A 139 -9.53 -15.67 10.60
N ASN A 140 -10.29 -15.01 9.72
CA ASN A 140 -10.77 -15.64 8.50
C ASN A 140 -9.63 -15.91 7.52
N SER A 141 -8.74 -14.96 7.30
CA SER A 141 -7.55 -15.15 6.47
C SER A 141 -6.67 -16.29 6.99
N GLU A 142 -6.39 -16.33 8.30
CA GLU A 142 -5.61 -17.41 8.93
C GLU A 142 -6.26 -18.78 8.72
N ARG A 143 -7.59 -18.88 8.90
CA ARG A 143 -8.36 -20.10 8.64
C ARG A 143 -8.19 -20.57 7.19
N ILE A 144 -8.39 -19.66 6.23
CA ILE A 144 -8.30 -19.97 4.79
C ILE A 144 -6.88 -20.41 4.42
N VAL A 145 -5.84 -19.74 4.93
CA VAL A 145 -4.43 -20.12 4.71
C VAL A 145 -4.17 -21.55 5.18
N LYS A 146 -4.64 -21.89 6.40
CA LYS A 146 -4.48 -23.26 6.97
C LYS A 146 -5.26 -24.31 6.18
N GLU A 147 -6.49 -24.00 5.75
CA GLU A 147 -7.30 -24.87 4.88
C GLU A 147 -6.62 -25.15 3.53
N ARG A 148 -5.89 -24.15 3.01
CA ARG A 148 -5.09 -24.28 1.78
C ARG A 148 -3.73 -24.97 1.98
N GLY A 149 -3.46 -25.49 3.17
CA GLY A 149 -2.29 -26.32 3.49
C GLY A 149 -1.03 -25.55 3.88
N TYR A 150 -1.07 -24.22 4.04
CA TYR A 150 0.07 -23.46 4.52
C TYR A 150 -0.05 -23.17 6.02
N ARG A 151 0.98 -23.56 6.80
CA ARG A 151 1.02 -23.44 8.26
C ARG A 151 2.24 -22.68 8.78
N GLY A 152 3.02 -22.08 7.87
CA GLY A 152 4.25 -21.34 8.21
C GLY A 152 4.05 -19.93 8.70
N ALA A 153 2.82 -19.37 8.60
CA ALA A 153 2.51 -18.00 8.97
C ALA A 153 2.04 -17.89 10.42
N TYR A 154 2.67 -16.99 11.17
CA TYR A 154 2.21 -16.53 12.49
C TYR A 154 1.41 -15.24 12.33
N TYR A 155 0.17 -15.19 12.79
CA TYR A 155 -0.73 -14.05 12.70
C TYR A 155 -0.74 -13.23 13.98
N GLU A 156 -0.44 -11.95 13.87
CA GLU A 156 -0.39 -10.98 14.96
C GLU A 156 -1.34 -9.80 14.67
N PRO A 157 -2.62 -9.88 15.05
CA PRO A 157 -3.49 -8.71 15.01
C PRO A 157 -3.09 -7.73 16.11
N PHE A 158 -2.89 -6.45 15.76
CA PHE A 158 -2.50 -5.42 16.72
C PHE A 158 -3.37 -4.17 16.55
N HIS A 159 -3.50 -3.37 17.61
CA HIS A 159 -4.27 -2.13 17.56
C HIS A 159 -3.35 -0.95 17.26
N GLN A 160 -3.65 -0.22 16.19
CA GLN A 160 -2.96 1.03 15.86
C GLN A 160 -3.72 2.21 16.46
N SER A 161 -3.09 2.92 17.41
CA SER A 161 -3.69 4.07 18.11
C SER A 161 -3.14 5.43 17.68
N ALA A 162 -1.99 5.44 16.99
CA ALA A 162 -1.35 6.68 16.59
C ALA A 162 -2.05 7.31 15.37
N ASN A 163 -2.00 8.64 15.29
CA ASN A 163 -2.58 9.38 14.16
C ASN A 163 -1.84 9.05 12.86
N LYS A 164 -2.56 8.59 11.81
CA LYS A 164 -2.02 8.19 10.51
C LYS A 164 -1.11 9.27 9.91
N GLN A 165 -1.59 10.50 9.78
CA GLN A 165 -0.81 11.58 9.15
C GLN A 165 0.50 11.84 9.91
N SER A 166 0.47 11.86 11.23
CA SER A 166 1.69 12.05 12.04
C SER A 166 2.68 10.91 11.87
N ARG A 167 2.21 9.66 11.80
CA ARG A 167 3.03 8.47 11.55
C ARG A 167 3.72 8.56 10.19
N ILE A 168 2.95 8.82 9.13
CA ILE A 168 3.44 8.94 7.76
C ILE A 168 4.50 10.02 7.65
N LEU A 169 4.24 11.21 8.19
CA LEU A 169 5.19 12.34 8.15
C LEU A 169 6.48 12.04 8.91
N SER A 170 6.39 11.52 10.12
CA SER A 170 7.58 11.28 10.97
C SER A 170 8.45 10.13 10.45
N ASN A 171 7.87 9.15 9.76
CA ASN A 171 8.59 7.98 9.24
C ASN A 171 9.00 8.11 7.76
N SER A 172 8.65 9.22 7.08
CA SER A 172 8.90 9.36 5.64
C SER A 172 10.35 9.15 5.22
N ALA A 173 11.31 9.69 5.99
CA ALA A 173 12.73 9.50 5.74
C ALA A 173 13.19 8.04 5.93
N LEU A 174 12.60 7.32 6.90
CA LEU A 174 12.87 5.89 7.12
C LEU A 174 12.34 5.06 5.93
N VAL A 175 11.15 5.39 5.43
CA VAL A 175 10.59 4.76 4.23
C VAL A 175 11.52 4.94 3.03
N GLU A 176 11.95 6.17 2.74
CA GLU A 176 12.84 6.46 1.60
C GLU A 176 14.19 5.72 1.66
N ASN A 177 14.71 5.47 2.87
CA ASN A 177 16.03 4.89 3.06
C ASN A 177 16.01 3.36 3.28
N ASN A 178 14.91 2.79 3.76
CA ASN A 178 14.85 1.39 4.18
C ASN A 178 13.83 0.54 3.41
N VAL A 179 12.97 1.12 2.58
CA VAL A 179 12.00 0.36 1.78
C VAL A 179 12.38 0.41 0.31
N TYR A 180 12.56 -0.76 -0.28
CA TYR A 180 12.94 -0.97 -1.67
C TYR A 180 11.78 -1.61 -2.42
N PHE A 181 11.45 -1.07 -3.59
CA PHE A 181 10.43 -1.61 -4.48
C PHE A 181 11.07 -2.33 -5.66
N PRO A 182 10.42 -3.34 -6.27
CA PRO A 182 10.94 -3.87 -7.54
C PRO A 182 10.93 -2.78 -8.60
N SER A 183 11.91 -2.74 -9.50
CA SER A 183 12.05 -1.67 -10.51
C SER A 183 10.81 -1.50 -11.40
N ASP A 184 10.05 -2.57 -11.56
CA ASP A 184 8.81 -2.63 -12.34
C ASP A 184 7.52 -2.37 -11.52
N TRP A 185 7.61 -1.90 -10.26
CA TRP A 185 6.44 -1.74 -9.37
C TRP A 185 5.35 -0.81 -9.91
N LYS A 186 5.70 0.16 -10.75
CA LYS A 186 4.73 1.01 -11.46
C LYS A 186 3.84 0.19 -12.42
N ILE A 187 4.39 -0.85 -13.02
CA ILE A 187 3.66 -1.73 -13.95
C ILE A 187 2.87 -2.77 -13.17
N ARG A 188 3.46 -3.32 -12.11
CA ARG A 188 2.85 -4.37 -11.28
C ARG A 188 1.68 -3.84 -10.47
N TRP A 189 1.83 -2.67 -9.84
CA TRP A 189 0.85 -2.09 -8.91
C TRP A 189 0.59 -0.60 -9.23
N PRO A 190 -0.05 -0.27 -10.37
CA PRO A 190 -0.16 1.11 -10.85
C PRO A 190 -0.93 2.04 -9.89
N GLU A 191 -2.00 1.57 -9.26
CA GLU A 191 -2.80 2.38 -8.32
C GLU A 191 -2.04 2.63 -7.01
N PHE A 192 -1.37 1.60 -6.49
CA PHE A 192 -0.49 1.74 -5.32
C PHE A 192 0.68 2.68 -5.62
N TYR A 193 1.32 2.55 -6.78
CA TYR A 193 2.38 3.45 -7.23
C TYR A 193 1.89 4.90 -7.28
N GLU A 194 0.71 5.14 -7.84
CA GLU A 194 0.11 6.47 -7.90
C GLU A 194 -0.14 7.03 -6.49
N ALA A 195 -0.74 6.24 -5.59
CA ALA A 195 -1.01 6.65 -4.22
C ALA A 195 0.27 7.06 -3.47
N MET A 196 1.36 6.30 -3.64
CA MET A 196 2.65 6.61 -3.01
C MET A 196 3.32 7.85 -3.60
N THR A 197 3.35 7.97 -4.93
CA THR A 197 4.12 9.02 -5.62
C THR A 197 3.43 10.37 -5.66
N THR A 198 2.13 10.43 -5.39
CA THR A 198 1.35 11.69 -5.38
C THR A 198 1.04 12.22 -3.99
N TYR A 199 1.36 11.47 -2.93
CA TYR A 199 1.07 11.86 -1.56
C TYR A 199 1.79 13.15 -1.17
N GLN A 200 1.03 14.14 -0.69
CA GLN A 200 1.53 15.46 -0.35
C GLN A 200 1.87 15.58 1.14
N ARG A 201 2.93 16.32 1.44
CA ARG A 201 3.34 16.65 2.81
C ARG A 201 2.31 17.51 3.53
N GLU A 202 1.72 18.45 2.80
CA GLU A 202 0.74 19.42 3.30
C GLU A 202 -0.52 19.38 2.44
N GLY A 203 -1.65 19.77 3.03
CA GLY A 203 -2.94 19.77 2.36
C GLY A 203 -3.75 18.52 2.59
N LYS A 204 -4.78 18.32 1.76
CA LYS A 204 -5.66 17.13 1.84
C LYS A 204 -5.19 16.09 0.84
N ASN A 205 -4.75 14.96 1.35
CA ASN A 205 -4.57 13.76 0.54
C ASN A 205 -5.90 13.04 0.41
N LYS A 206 -6.20 12.52 -0.77
CA LYS A 206 -7.46 11.83 -1.04
C LYS A 206 -7.51 10.46 -0.34
N HIS A 207 -6.38 9.78 -0.34
CA HIS A 207 -6.18 8.47 0.28
C HIS A 207 -4.81 8.44 0.94
N ASP A 208 -4.72 7.81 2.10
CA ASP A 208 -3.48 7.64 2.86
C ASP A 208 -3.13 6.16 3.12
N ASP A 209 -3.97 5.23 2.65
CA ASP A 209 -3.86 3.80 2.92
C ASP A 209 -2.51 3.20 2.48
N ALA A 210 -2.02 3.57 1.28
CA ALA A 210 -0.74 3.07 0.79
C ALA A 210 0.46 3.65 1.58
N PRO A 211 0.60 4.97 1.79
CA PRO A 211 1.64 5.54 2.65
C PRO A 211 1.58 5.04 4.09
N ASP A 212 0.39 4.82 4.65
CA ASP A 212 0.23 4.30 6.00
C ASP A 212 0.71 2.86 6.12
N ALA A 213 0.31 1.98 5.19
CA ALA A 213 0.78 0.61 5.17
C ALA A 213 2.31 0.51 4.96
N VAL A 214 2.89 1.35 4.09
CA VAL A 214 4.36 1.40 3.92
C VAL A 214 5.06 1.93 5.17
N THR A 215 4.45 2.88 5.89
CA THR A 215 4.94 3.31 7.20
C THR A 215 4.95 2.15 8.20
N GLY A 216 3.91 1.32 8.18
CA GLY A 216 3.84 0.10 9.00
C GLY A 216 4.98 -0.89 8.76
N ILE A 217 5.58 -0.91 7.56
CA ILE A 217 6.77 -1.74 7.28
C ILE A 217 7.95 -1.30 8.15
N VAL A 218 8.31 -0.01 8.13
CA VAL A 218 9.47 0.49 8.89
C VAL A 218 9.24 0.41 10.40
N GLU A 219 8.00 0.60 10.86
CA GLU A 219 7.64 0.38 12.27
C GLU A 219 7.77 -1.10 12.67
N THR A 220 7.42 -2.02 11.78
CA THR A 220 7.57 -3.46 12.01
C THR A 220 9.04 -3.83 12.17
N LEU A 221 9.91 -3.38 11.26
CA LEU A 221 11.34 -3.63 11.34
C LEU A 221 11.97 -3.03 12.60
N ALA A 222 11.58 -1.80 12.98
CA ALA A 222 12.08 -1.16 14.20
C ALA A 222 11.71 -1.94 15.47
N ASN A 223 10.48 -2.44 15.55
CA ASN A 223 9.99 -3.22 16.69
C ASN A 223 10.67 -4.61 16.78
N ASP A 224 10.87 -5.31 15.67
CA ASP A 224 11.55 -6.62 15.66
C ASP A 224 12.99 -6.48 16.13
N ASN A 225 13.68 -5.42 15.71
CA ASN A 225 15.04 -5.13 16.17
C ASN A 225 15.11 -4.87 17.67
N GLN A 226 14.18 -4.11 18.25
CA GLN A 226 14.17 -3.89 19.71
C GLN A 226 13.99 -5.19 20.50
N VAL A 227 13.13 -6.09 20.03
CA VAL A 227 12.93 -7.41 20.68
C VAL A 227 14.19 -8.25 20.61
N ARG A 228 14.95 -8.23 19.52
CA ARG A 228 16.22 -8.96 19.39
C ARG A 228 17.29 -8.49 20.37
N PHE A 229 17.40 -7.17 20.63
CA PHE A 229 18.37 -6.62 21.58
C PHE A 229 18.06 -6.94 23.04
N ILE A 230 16.82 -7.30 23.39
CA ILE A 230 16.43 -7.65 24.78
C ILE A 230 16.71 -9.15 25.07
N GLN A 231 16.93 -9.98 24.05
CA GLN A 231 17.16 -11.42 24.19
C GLN A 231 18.65 -11.81 24.30
N TYR A 232 19.56 -10.86 24.31
CA TYR A 232 20.99 -11.02 24.55
C TYR A 232 21.38 -10.28 25.85
#